data_49e5d83f01dd771912bc2590eaf95898
#
_entry.id   49e5d83f01dd771912bc2590eaf95898
#
_cell.length_a   1.000
_cell.length_b   1.000
_cell.length_c   1.000
_cell.angle_alpha   90.00
_cell.angle_beta   90.00
_cell.angle_gamma   90.00
#
_symmetry.space_group_name_H-M   'P 1'
#
loop_
_entity.id
_entity.type
_entity.pdbx_description
1 polymer ?
#
loop_
_entity_poly.entity_id
_entity_poly.type
_entity_poly.pdbx_seq_one_letter_code
_entity_poly.pdbx_strand_id
1 'polypeptide(L)'
;MAETTENTVNLPYRNPELPTEERIADLLGRMTLEEKVGQMMQLDARSGDLDDLIVNKHVGSILHTSPSDLPKAVETVNTKTRLGIPLVIGDDCIHGYSFWPGATIFPEQLGMATTWDSEKVQAAGRATAEEVSATGVHWTFSPVLCIARDTRWGRVGETFGEDPYLIGEMASSIVKGYQGGAKAGEPLAKDAILACAKHFAGYSETQGGRDASEADLSHRKLESWFLPPFERVAKEGCGTFMLGYESIEGVPVTFNKWLLSDKLRGAWNYQGTLITDWDNVGRSVWEQKVKPDYAQAAADAVKSGNDLVMTTPKFYEGAIEAVKTGLLDESLIDAAVA
;
A
#
# COMPACT_ATOMS: atom_id res chain seq x y z
N MET A 1 37.31 14.96 -6.50
CA MET A 1 37.84 13.69 -5.98
C MET A 1 36.92 12.62 -6.47
N ALA A 2 37.36 11.90 -7.47
CA ALA A 2 36.56 10.87 -8.14
C ALA A 2 36.96 9.50 -7.56
N GLU A 3 36.21 9.08 -6.57
CA GLU A 3 36.27 7.72 -6.04
C GLU A 3 34.83 7.29 -5.85
N THR A 4 34.20 6.65 -6.84
CA THR A 4 33.00 5.91 -6.46
C THR A 4 32.25 5.24 -7.62
N THR A 5 32.72 5.26 -8.87
CA THR A 5 31.96 4.66 -9.97
C THR A 5 32.31 3.21 -10.30
N GLU A 6 33.43 2.67 -9.83
CA GLU A 6 33.85 1.28 -10.16
C GLU A 6 33.40 0.22 -9.14
N ASN A 7 32.97 0.60 -7.94
CA ASN A 7 32.67 -0.36 -6.86
C ASN A 7 31.17 -0.72 -6.72
N THR A 8 30.27 -0.07 -7.45
CA THR A 8 28.83 -0.25 -7.31
C THR A 8 28.23 -1.39 -8.16
N VAL A 9 28.97 -1.88 -9.16
CA VAL A 9 28.49 -2.90 -10.10
C VAL A 9 28.48 -4.32 -9.49
N ASN A 10 29.29 -4.58 -8.46
CA ASN A 10 29.47 -5.90 -7.84
C ASN A 10 28.87 -6.03 -6.42
N LEU A 11 27.93 -5.17 -6.03
CA LEU A 11 27.31 -5.29 -4.72
C LEU A 11 26.31 -6.45 -4.70
N PRO A 12 26.30 -7.31 -3.65
CA PRO A 12 25.41 -8.49 -3.59
C PRO A 12 23.95 -8.15 -3.82
N TYR A 13 23.42 -7.07 -3.23
CA TYR A 13 22.01 -6.68 -3.41
C TYR A 13 21.63 -6.35 -4.87
N ARG A 14 22.61 -5.99 -5.72
CA ARG A 14 22.40 -5.71 -7.15
C ARG A 14 22.53 -6.93 -8.05
N ASN A 15 23.01 -8.03 -7.52
CA ASN A 15 23.20 -9.26 -8.30
C ASN A 15 21.88 -10.06 -8.37
N PRO A 16 21.19 -10.11 -9.53
CA PRO A 16 19.92 -10.81 -9.65
C PRO A 16 20.04 -12.35 -9.53
N GLU A 17 21.25 -12.91 -9.65
CA GLU A 17 21.51 -14.35 -9.52
C GLU A 17 21.53 -14.83 -8.06
N LEU A 18 21.67 -13.90 -7.10
CA LEU A 18 21.65 -14.25 -5.67
C LEU A 18 20.20 -14.40 -5.17
N PRO A 19 19.99 -15.27 -4.17
CA PRO A 19 18.72 -15.38 -3.49
C PRO A 19 18.22 -14.03 -2.96
N THR A 20 16.91 -13.80 -3.02
CA THR A 20 16.29 -12.53 -2.58
C THR A 20 16.65 -12.19 -1.14
N GLU A 21 16.63 -13.18 -0.24
CA GLU A 21 16.97 -12.98 1.18
C GLU A 21 18.41 -12.50 1.39
N GLU A 22 19.35 -13.01 0.61
CA GLU A 22 20.76 -12.57 0.68
C GLU A 22 20.90 -11.12 0.18
N ARG A 23 20.17 -10.77 -0.86
CA ARG A 23 20.16 -9.41 -1.42
C ARG A 23 19.54 -8.41 -0.45
N ILE A 24 18.42 -8.77 0.19
CA ILE A 24 17.76 -7.96 1.22
C ILE A 24 18.70 -7.75 2.41
N ALA A 25 19.30 -8.81 2.94
CA ALA A 25 20.21 -8.73 4.08
C ALA A 25 21.44 -7.83 3.80
N ASP A 26 22.03 -7.94 2.61
CA ASP A 26 23.15 -7.08 2.19
C ASP A 26 22.70 -5.61 2.06
N LEU A 27 21.52 -5.34 1.46
CA LEU A 27 21.01 -3.99 1.31
C LEU A 27 20.71 -3.33 2.64
N LEU A 28 19.96 -4.01 3.53
CA LEU A 28 19.62 -3.50 4.87
C LEU A 28 20.86 -3.18 5.69
N GLY A 29 21.90 -4.02 5.63
CA GLY A 29 23.17 -3.79 6.32
C GLY A 29 23.94 -2.56 5.82
N ARG A 30 23.58 -2.02 4.65
CA ARG A 30 24.19 -0.81 4.07
C ARG A 30 23.38 0.45 4.32
N MET A 31 22.10 0.32 4.64
CA MET A 31 21.18 1.45 4.81
C MET A 31 21.40 2.16 6.14
N THR A 32 21.32 3.48 6.11
CA THR A 32 21.20 4.30 7.34
C THR A 32 19.77 4.24 7.87
N LEU A 33 19.55 4.66 9.11
CA LEU A 33 18.20 4.77 9.67
C LEU A 33 17.30 5.68 8.82
N GLU A 34 17.84 6.79 8.35
CA GLU A 34 17.14 7.75 7.50
C GLU A 34 16.69 7.11 6.18
N GLU A 35 17.56 6.32 5.54
CA GLU A 35 17.23 5.59 4.33
C GLU A 35 16.16 4.50 4.58
N LYS A 36 16.25 3.77 5.68
CA LYS A 36 15.24 2.78 6.08
C LYS A 36 13.87 3.42 6.31
N VAL A 37 13.81 4.49 7.08
CA VAL A 37 12.56 5.22 7.34
C VAL A 37 11.97 5.78 6.04
N GLY A 38 12.82 6.30 5.16
CA GLY A 38 12.38 6.76 3.84
C GLY A 38 11.73 5.65 3.00
N GLN A 39 12.28 4.43 3.03
CA GLN A 39 11.68 3.29 2.31
C GLN A 39 10.29 2.91 2.84
N MET A 40 9.97 3.22 4.08
CA MET A 40 8.62 3.05 4.65
C MET A 40 7.64 4.16 4.24
N MET A 41 8.01 5.08 3.35
CA MET A 41 7.16 6.21 2.97
C MET A 41 6.74 6.15 1.51
N GLN A 42 5.45 6.44 1.29
CA GLN A 42 4.91 6.80 -0.01
C GLN A 42 4.44 8.25 0.03
N LEU A 43 4.95 9.11 -0.84
CA LEU A 43 4.57 10.52 -0.91
C LEU A 43 4.00 10.90 -2.27
N ASP A 44 3.13 11.91 -2.28
CA ASP A 44 2.53 12.45 -3.49
C ASP A 44 3.57 13.23 -4.32
N ALA A 45 3.81 12.78 -5.55
CA ALA A 45 4.76 13.43 -6.46
C ALA A 45 4.40 14.89 -6.78
N ARG A 46 3.13 15.28 -6.61
CA ARG A 46 2.66 16.65 -6.81
C ARG A 46 2.94 17.58 -5.61
N SER A 47 3.29 17.03 -4.45
CA SER A 47 3.43 17.79 -3.20
C SER A 47 4.77 18.48 -3.00
N GLY A 48 5.73 18.29 -3.90
CA GLY A 48 7.06 18.88 -3.76
C GLY A 48 8.00 18.63 -4.93
N ASP A 49 9.27 18.93 -4.72
CA ASP A 49 10.33 18.58 -5.66
C ASP A 49 10.65 17.08 -5.56
N LEU A 50 10.66 16.38 -6.69
CA LEU A 50 11.03 14.96 -6.75
C LEU A 50 12.43 14.70 -6.18
N ASP A 51 13.37 15.62 -6.36
CA ASP A 51 14.70 15.48 -5.76
C ASP A 51 14.65 15.52 -4.23
N ASP A 52 13.80 16.37 -3.64
CA ASP A 52 13.63 16.38 -2.17
C ASP A 52 13.02 15.06 -1.66
N LEU A 53 11.99 14.55 -2.33
CA LEU A 53 11.38 13.29 -1.95
C LEU A 53 12.35 12.10 -2.06
N ILE A 54 13.07 12.01 -3.17
CA ILE A 54 13.90 10.84 -3.50
C ILE A 54 15.28 10.90 -2.83
N VAL A 55 15.93 12.07 -2.86
CA VAL A 55 17.32 12.22 -2.40
C VAL A 55 17.41 12.55 -0.91
N ASN A 56 16.54 13.44 -0.41
CA ASN A 56 16.62 13.90 0.97
C ASN A 56 15.75 13.06 1.93
N LYS A 57 14.57 12.62 1.47
CA LYS A 57 13.66 11.79 2.28
C LYS A 57 13.77 10.29 1.99
N HIS A 58 14.52 9.91 0.94
CA HIS A 58 14.77 8.50 0.58
C HIS A 58 13.51 7.66 0.38
N VAL A 59 12.41 8.25 -0.09
CA VAL A 59 11.11 7.57 -0.20
C VAL A 59 11.20 6.28 -1.02
N GLY A 60 10.57 5.22 -0.55
CA GLY A 60 10.49 3.94 -1.25
C GLY A 60 9.40 3.92 -2.33
N SER A 61 8.44 4.82 -2.23
CA SER A 61 7.29 4.87 -3.13
C SER A 61 6.81 6.30 -3.38
N ILE A 62 6.26 6.53 -4.58
CA ILE A 62 5.56 7.77 -4.94
C ILE A 62 4.23 7.44 -5.62
N LEU A 63 3.28 8.36 -5.57
CA LEU A 63 1.99 8.25 -6.24
C LEU A 63 1.64 9.54 -6.99
N HIS A 64 0.61 9.52 -7.84
CA HIS A 64 0.11 10.64 -8.65
C HIS A 64 1.20 11.25 -9.55
N THR A 65 1.96 10.41 -10.21
CA THR A 65 3.02 10.83 -11.12
C THR A 65 2.45 11.22 -12.48
N SER A 66 2.98 12.30 -13.07
CA SER A 66 2.69 12.64 -14.46
C SER A 66 3.60 11.87 -15.42
N PRO A 67 3.26 11.80 -16.73
CA PRO A 67 4.13 11.21 -17.74
C PRO A 67 5.54 11.84 -17.79
N SER A 68 5.68 13.09 -17.41
CA SER A 68 6.98 13.78 -17.36
C SER A 68 7.78 13.49 -16.08
N ASP A 69 7.11 13.09 -14.99
CA ASP A 69 7.76 12.86 -13.71
C ASP A 69 8.37 11.45 -13.62
N LEU A 70 7.76 10.47 -14.26
CA LEU A 70 8.24 9.08 -14.25
C LEU A 70 9.69 8.93 -14.70
N PRO A 71 10.10 9.44 -15.90
CA PRO A 71 11.51 9.36 -16.33
C PRO A 71 12.46 10.11 -15.39
N LYS A 72 12.04 11.29 -14.87
CA LYS A 72 12.84 12.08 -13.93
C LYS A 72 13.05 11.32 -12.61
N ALA A 73 12.01 10.71 -12.07
CA ALA A 73 12.12 9.92 -10.84
C ALA A 73 13.13 8.78 -11.00
N VAL A 74 13.05 8.02 -12.11
CA VAL A 74 14.00 6.93 -12.42
C VAL A 74 15.42 7.47 -12.59
N GLU A 75 15.60 8.58 -13.31
CA GLU A 75 16.90 9.23 -13.47
C GLU A 75 17.48 9.68 -12.14
N THR A 76 16.67 10.35 -11.29
CA THR A 76 17.07 10.81 -9.96
C THR A 76 17.53 9.64 -9.07
N VAL A 77 16.77 8.55 -9.02
CA VAL A 77 17.19 7.34 -8.27
C VAL A 77 18.55 6.84 -8.74
N ASN A 78 18.74 6.71 -10.05
CA ASN A 78 19.96 6.09 -10.61
C ASN A 78 21.18 6.99 -10.52
N THR A 79 21.01 8.32 -10.53
CA THR A 79 22.13 9.26 -10.64
C THR A 79 22.42 10.06 -9.39
N LYS A 80 21.45 10.20 -8.48
CA LYS A 80 21.57 11.09 -7.31
C LYS A 80 21.45 10.36 -5.96
N THR A 81 20.99 9.10 -5.93
CA THR A 81 20.91 8.35 -4.67
C THR A 81 22.11 7.43 -4.47
N ARG A 82 22.48 7.20 -3.22
CA ARG A 82 23.65 6.39 -2.87
C ARG A 82 23.48 4.90 -3.18
N LEU A 83 22.30 4.36 -2.91
CA LEU A 83 22.02 2.92 -3.05
C LEU A 83 21.30 2.58 -4.36
N GLY A 84 20.66 3.55 -5.03
CA GLY A 84 19.95 3.32 -6.27
C GLY A 84 18.79 2.34 -6.11
N ILE A 85 18.06 2.39 -4.98
CA ILE A 85 16.89 1.55 -4.73
C ILE A 85 15.75 2.02 -5.62
N PRO A 86 15.19 1.17 -6.50
CA PRO A 86 14.09 1.57 -7.37
C PRO A 86 12.84 1.95 -6.59
N LEU A 87 12.09 2.94 -7.09
CA LEU A 87 10.80 3.32 -6.51
C LEU A 87 9.71 2.33 -6.88
N VAL A 88 8.81 2.05 -5.95
CA VAL A 88 7.50 1.46 -6.27
C VAL A 88 6.53 2.61 -6.56
N ILE A 89 6.00 2.66 -7.77
CA ILE A 89 5.13 3.76 -8.21
C ILE A 89 3.71 3.26 -8.28
N GLY A 90 2.81 3.90 -7.52
CA GLY A 90 1.41 3.54 -7.40
C GLY A 90 0.45 4.62 -7.85
N ASP A 91 -0.77 4.21 -8.23
CA ASP A 91 -1.88 5.13 -8.54
C ASP A 91 -3.25 4.44 -8.37
N ASP A 92 -4.33 5.22 -8.35
CA ASP A 92 -5.70 4.72 -8.30
C ASP A 92 -6.21 4.33 -9.70
N CYS A 93 -6.03 3.06 -10.06
CA CYS A 93 -6.54 2.51 -11.32
C CYS A 93 -7.72 1.57 -11.06
N ILE A 94 -8.75 2.06 -10.35
CA ILE A 94 -9.86 1.24 -9.80
C ILE A 94 -10.73 0.62 -10.90
N HIS A 95 -10.94 1.36 -11.99
CA HIS A 95 -11.77 0.92 -13.13
C HIS A 95 -11.13 1.32 -14.48
N GLY A 96 -9.88 0.98 -14.68
CA GLY A 96 -8.99 1.46 -15.72
C GLY A 96 -8.11 2.61 -15.20
N TYR A 97 -7.13 3.05 -15.98
CA TYR A 97 -6.23 4.13 -15.58
C TYR A 97 -6.83 5.51 -15.89
N SER A 98 -7.83 5.92 -15.13
CA SER A 98 -8.61 7.15 -15.37
C SER A 98 -7.80 8.44 -15.35
N PHE A 99 -6.62 8.44 -14.73
CA PHE A 99 -5.71 9.60 -14.69
C PHE A 99 -4.78 9.68 -15.91
N TRP A 100 -4.77 8.66 -16.78
CA TRP A 100 -3.89 8.64 -17.94
C TRP A 100 -4.68 8.92 -19.23
N PRO A 101 -4.36 9.98 -19.98
CA PRO A 101 -5.06 10.30 -21.21
C PRO A 101 -4.98 9.18 -22.26
N GLY A 102 -6.13 8.70 -22.70
CA GLY A 102 -6.22 7.66 -23.72
C GLY A 102 -6.29 6.23 -23.19
N ALA A 103 -6.16 6.03 -21.88
CA ALA A 103 -6.37 4.72 -21.27
C ALA A 103 -7.86 4.31 -21.31
N THR A 104 -8.10 3.01 -21.29
CA THR A 104 -9.45 2.45 -21.27
C THR A 104 -10.11 2.68 -19.90
N ILE A 105 -11.35 3.18 -19.94
CA ILE A 105 -12.16 3.36 -18.72
C ILE A 105 -13.26 2.28 -18.71
N PHE A 106 -13.26 1.49 -17.66
CA PHE A 106 -14.29 0.50 -17.37
C PHE A 106 -15.38 1.09 -16.47
N PRO A 107 -16.55 0.44 -16.34
CA PRO A 107 -17.49 0.77 -15.28
C PRO A 107 -16.83 0.71 -13.90
N GLU A 108 -17.32 1.50 -12.96
CA GLU A 108 -16.93 1.33 -11.55
C GLU A 108 -17.24 -0.08 -11.05
N GLN A 109 -16.61 -0.51 -9.95
CA GLN A 109 -16.73 -1.89 -9.46
C GLN A 109 -18.19 -2.30 -9.20
N LEU A 110 -19.05 -1.39 -8.73
CA LEU A 110 -20.48 -1.67 -8.55
C LEU A 110 -21.14 -2.03 -9.91
N GLY A 111 -20.80 -1.28 -10.96
CA GLY A 111 -21.24 -1.58 -12.33
C GLY A 111 -20.69 -2.91 -12.84
N MET A 112 -19.42 -3.21 -12.58
CA MET A 112 -18.83 -4.51 -12.94
C MET A 112 -19.54 -5.67 -12.23
N ALA A 113 -19.88 -5.51 -10.93
CA ALA A 113 -20.57 -6.53 -10.13
C ALA A 113 -21.94 -6.89 -10.69
N THR A 114 -22.65 -5.95 -11.32
CA THR A 114 -23.96 -6.21 -11.94
C THR A 114 -23.91 -7.22 -13.10
N THR A 115 -22.74 -7.47 -13.64
CA THR A 115 -22.58 -8.47 -14.71
C THR A 115 -22.68 -9.91 -14.19
N TRP A 116 -22.41 -10.16 -12.92
CA TRP A 116 -22.28 -11.49 -12.31
C TRP A 116 -21.26 -12.39 -13.05
N ASP A 117 -20.31 -11.77 -13.75
CA ASP A 117 -19.35 -12.42 -14.64
C ASP A 117 -17.92 -12.10 -14.18
N SER A 118 -17.37 -12.99 -13.39
CA SER A 118 -16.01 -12.86 -12.82
C SER A 118 -14.90 -12.91 -13.88
N GLU A 119 -15.14 -13.56 -15.02
CA GLU A 119 -14.17 -13.63 -16.13
C GLU A 119 -14.03 -12.26 -16.80
N LYS A 120 -15.16 -11.53 -16.98
CA LYS A 120 -15.12 -10.16 -17.51
C LYS A 120 -14.42 -9.20 -16.54
N VAL A 121 -14.63 -9.37 -15.25
CA VAL A 121 -13.95 -8.56 -14.21
C VAL A 121 -12.43 -8.85 -14.24
N GLN A 122 -12.03 -10.11 -14.37
CA GLN A 122 -10.62 -10.47 -14.55
C GLN A 122 -10.04 -9.87 -15.84
N ALA A 123 -10.76 -9.92 -16.96
CA ALA A 123 -10.32 -9.35 -18.23
C ALA A 123 -10.16 -7.81 -18.14
N ALA A 124 -11.05 -7.11 -17.44
CA ALA A 124 -10.92 -5.67 -17.18
C ALA A 124 -9.65 -5.38 -16.35
N GLY A 125 -9.38 -6.17 -15.30
CA GLY A 125 -8.15 -6.08 -14.53
C GLY A 125 -6.90 -6.32 -15.38
N ARG A 126 -6.93 -7.32 -16.28
CA ARG A 126 -5.80 -7.60 -17.17
C ARG A 126 -5.51 -6.45 -18.13
N ALA A 127 -6.55 -5.93 -18.81
CA ALA A 127 -6.41 -4.80 -19.72
C ALA A 127 -5.87 -3.55 -18.97
N THR A 128 -6.38 -3.29 -17.77
CA THR A 128 -5.86 -2.21 -16.90
C THR A 128 -4.38 -2.41 -16.60
N ALA A 129 -3.96 -3.63 -16.24
CA ALA A 129 -2.56 -3.91 -15.92
C ALA A 129 -1.63 -3.70 -17.11
N GLU A 130 -2.03 -4.13 -18.31
CA GLU A 130 -1.27 -3.92 -19.54
C GLU A 130 -1.07 -2.43 -19.86
N GLU A 131 -2.13 -1.64 -19.72
CA GLU A 131 -2.04 -0.20 -19.96
C GLU A 131 -1.22 0.52 -18.88
N VAL A 132 -1.43 0.20 -17.60
CA VAL A 132 -0.72 0.82 -16.46
C VAL A 132 0.77 0.47 -16.50
N SER A 133 1.13 -0.80 -16.67
CA SER A 133 2.54 -1.23 -16.71
C SER A 133 3.31 -0.58 -17.87
N ALA A 134 2.65 -0.32 -19.00
CA ALA A 134 3.24 0.36 -20.14
C ALA A 134 3.61 1.84 -19.82
N THR A 135 3.03 2.45 -18.81
CA THR A 135 3.36 3.81 -18.36
C THR A 135 4.56 3.86 -17.41
N GLY A 136 4.95 2.73 -16.83
CA GLY A 136 5.98 2.65 -15.79
C GLY A 136 5.42 2.70 -14.37
N VAL A 137 4.09 2.69 -14.19
CA VAL A 137 3.45 2.49 -12.89
C VAL A 137 3.36 0.99 -12.59
N HIS A 138 3.64 0.60 -11.34
CA HIS A 138 3.81 -0.81 -10.95
C HIS A 138 2.71 -1.32 -10.03
N TRP A 139 1.87 -0.44 -9.50
CA TRP A 139 0.98 -0.72 -8.39
C TRP A 139 -0.34 0.03 -8.55
N THR A 140 -1.47 -0.67 -8.41
CA THR A 140 -2.78 -0.04 -8.35
C THR A 140 -3.40 -0.18 -6.97
N PHE A 141 -4.07 0.89 -6.48
CA PHE A 141 -4.81 0.87 -5.22
C PHE A 141 -6.23 0.33 -5.43
N SER A 142 -6.32 -0.88 -5.92
CA SER A 142 -7.53 -1.64 -6.29
C SER A 142 -7.30 -3.13 -6.07
N PRO A 143 -8.35 -3.92 -5.69
CA PRO A 143 -9.77 -3.58 -5.61
C PRO A 143 -10.24 -3.04 -4.27
N VAL A 144 -11.45 -2.41 -4.27
CA VAL A 144 -12.17 -1.97 -3.07
C VAL A 144 -13.09 -3.09 -2.59
N LEU A 145 -12.84 -3.62 -1.38
CA LEU A 145 -13.57 -4.73 -0.78
C LEU A 145 -14.53 -4.30 0.35
N CYS A 146 -14.78 -3.00 0.47
CA CYS A 146 -15.73 -2.47 1.43
C CYS A 146 -17.16 -2.96 1.11
N ILE A 147 -17.93 -3.24 2.15
CA ILE A 147 -19.31 -3.74 2.03
C ILE A 147 -20.28 -2.57 2.01
N ALA A 148 -20.96 -2.33 0.89
CA ALA A 148 -21.81 -1.16 0.65
C ALA A 148 -23.21 -1.32 1.28
N ARG A 149 -23.31 -1.39 2.60
CA ARG A 149 -24.60 -1.55 3.30
C ARG A 149 -25.30 -0.22 3.62
N ASP A 150 -24.52 0.82 3.91
CA ASP A 150 -25.04 2.17 4.14
C ASP A 150 -24.92 3.02 2.88
N THR A 151 -26.03 3.25 2.20
CA THR A 151 -26.06 4.04 0.95
C THR A 151 -25.77 5.52 1.13
N ARG A 152 -25.65 6.00 2.37
CA ARG A 152 -25.17 7.37 2.67
C ARG A 152 -23.66 7.49 2.54
N TRP A 153 -22.93 6.38 2.60
CA TRP A 153 -21.49 6.38 2.41
C TRP A 153 -21.13 6.75 0.96
N GLY A 154 -20.23 7.75 0.79
CA GLY A 154 -19.97 8.36 -0.51
C GLY A 154 -19.22 7.48 -1.50
N ARG A 155 -18.63 6.33 -1.05
CA ARG A 155 -17.78 5.45 -1.87
C ARG A 155 -18.46 4.13 -2.28
N VAL A 156 -19.79 4.07 -2.21
CA VAL A 156 -20.58 2.87 -2.59
C VAL A 156 -20.27 2.42 -4.03
N GLY A 157 -20.13 3.34 -4.98
CA GLY A 157 -19.83 3.04 -6.39
C GLY A 157 -18.51 2.33 -6.60
N GLU A 158 -17.53 2.58 -5.74
CA GLU A 158 -16.21 1.93 -5.82
C GLU A 158 -16.22 0.45 -5.37
N THR A 159 -17.30 -0.03 -4.74
CA THR A 159 -17.41 -1.39 -4.18
C THR A 159 -18.08 -2.35 -5.16
N PHE A 160 -17.90 -3.66 -4.94
CA PHE A 160 -18.67 -4.70 -5.64
C PHE A 160 -20.06 -4.95 -5.03
N GLY A 161 -20.57 -4.07 -4.14
CA GLY A 161 -21.89 -4.16 -3.54
C GLY A 161 -21.87 -4.54 -2.06
N GLU A 162 -22.94 -5.21 -1.58
CA GLU A 162 -23.12 -5.50 -0.16
C GLU A 162 -22.92 -6.96 0.24
N ASP A 163 -22.84 -7.87 -0.72
CA ASP A 163 -22.68 -9.30 -0.46
C ASP A 163 -21.20 -9.69 -0.34
N PRO A 164 -20.74 -10.16 0.85
CA PRO A 164 -19.33 -10.47 1.06
C PRO A 164 -18.83 -11.63 0.18
N TYR A 165 -19.70 -12.56 -0.20
CA TYR A 165 -19.29 -13.64 -1.09
C TYR A 165 -19.02 -13.13 -2.51
N LEU A 166 -19.96 -12.35 -3.07
CA LEU A 166 -19.80 -11.74 -4.39
C LEU A 166 -18.58 -10.81 -4.44
N ILE A 167 -18.38 -10.00 -3.40
CA ILE A 167 -17.19 -9.14 -3.28
C ILE A 167 -15.93 -9.99 -3.36
N GLY A 168 -15.84 -11.07 -2.61
CA GLY A 168 -14.69 -11.97 -2.61
C GLY A 168 -14.44 -12.62 -3.99
N GLU A 169 -15.49 -13.05 -4.70
CA GLU A 169 -15.38 -13.59 -6.06
C GLU A 169 -14.83 -12.57 -7.07
N MET A 170 -15.44 -11.39 -7.11
CA MET A 170 -15.07 -10.34 -8.05
C MET A 170 -13.68 -9.79 -7.75
N ALA A 171 -13.37 -9.58 -6.45
CA ALA A 171 -12.07 -9.09 -6.02
C ALA A 171 -10.94 -10.09 -6.32
N SER A 172 -11.15 -11.39 -6.09
CA SER A 172 -10.15 -12.42 -6.46
C SER A 172 -9.90 -12.42 -7.97
N SER A 173 -10.95 -12.24 -8.77
CA SER A 173 -10.84 -12.24 -10.22
C SER A 173 -10.07 -11.02 -10.74
N ILE A 174 -10.36 -9.82 -10.23
CA ILE A 174 -9.65 -8.62 -10.69
C ILE A 174 -8.18 -8.63 -10.24
N VAL A 175 -7.87 -9.17 -9.05
CA VAL A 175 -6.48 -9.36 -8.58
C VAL A 175 -5.71 -10.30 -9.52
N LYS A 176 -6.32 -11.42 -9.94
CA LYS A 176 -5.72 -12.29 -10.97
C LYS A 176 -5.44 -11.53 -12.26
N GLY A 177 -6.35 -10.66 -12.67
CA GLY A 177 -6.19 -9.81 -13.83
C GLY A 177 -4.98 -8.89 -13.68
N TYR A 178 -4.91 -8.14 -12.60
CA TYR A 178 -3.81 -7.20 -12.33
C TYR A 178 -2.46 -7.91 -12.23
N GLN A 179 -2.37 -8.97 -11.44
CA GLN A 179 -1.10 -9.65 -11.16
C GLN A 179 -0.73 -10.74 -12.18
N GLY A 180 -1.57 -10.98 -13.20
CA GLY A 180 -1.32 -12.02 -14.20
C GLY A 180 -1.33 -13.44 -13.61
N GLY A 181 -1.96 -13.63 -12.45
CA GLY A 181 -2.00 -14.87 -11.69
C GLY A 181 -0.83 -15.10 -10.75
N ALA A 182 0.16 -14.20 -10.68
CA ALA A 182 1.24 -14.27 -9.71
C ALA A 182 0.70 -14.03 -8.29
N LYS A 183 1.27 -14.74 -7.32
CA LYS A 183 0.93 -14.61 -5.90
C LYS A 183 1.89 -13.70 -5.16
N ALA A 184 1.52 -13.30 -3.94
CA ALA A 184 2.40 -12.51 -3.09
C ALA A 184 3.77 -13.19 -2.92
N GLY A 185 4.85 -12.43 -3.15
CA GLY A 185 6.22 -12.95 -3.13
C GLY A 185 6.72 -13.57 -4.44
N GLU A 186 5.85 -13.78 -5.43
CA GLU A 186 6.27 -14.24 -6.76
C GLU A 186 6.57 -13.05 -7.69
N PRO A 187 7.56 -13.20 -8.60
CA PRO A 187 7.85 -12.17 -9.58
C PRO A 187 6.66 -11.91 -10.50
N LEU A 188 6.32 -10.65 -10.71
CA LEU A 188 5.31 -10.25 -11.68
C LEU A 188 5.85 -10.32 -13.11
N ALA A 189 4.97 -10.68 -14.06
CA ALA A 189 5.26 -10.49 -15.47
C ALA A 189 5.41 -8.99 -15.79
N LYS A 190 6.10 -8.67 -16.90
CA LYS A 190 6.39 -7.27 -17.27
C LYS A 190 5.14 -6.42 -17.53
N ASP A 191 4.06 -7.05 -17.92
CA ASP A 191 2.77 -6.46 -18.23
C ASP A 191 1.75 -6.60 -17.09
N ALA A 192 2.19 -7.05 -15.91
CA ALA A 192 1.39 -7.16 -14.69
C ALA A 192 1.76 -6.05 -13.70
N ILE A 193 0.84 -5.76 -12.78
CA ILE A 193 1.01 -4.77 -11.72
C ILE A 193 0.58 -5.35 -10.37
N LEU A 194 1.09 -4.81 -9.28
CA LEU A 194 0.63 -5.14 -7.93
C LEU A 194 -0.82 -4.69 -7.73
N ALA A 195 -1.64 -5.55 -7.14
CA ALA A 195 -2.96 -5.20 -6.63
C ALA A 195 -2.88 -4.73 -5.17
N CYS A 196 -3.84 -3.92 -4.75
CA CYS A 196 -3.97 -3.47 -3.37
C CYS A 196 -5.43 -3.60 -2.90
N ALA A 197 -5.70 -4.62 -2.12
CA ALA A 197 -7.04 -4.80 -1.55
C ALA A 197 -7.32 -3.74 -0.47
N LYS A 198 -8.40 -2.98 -0.63
CA LYS A 198 -8.74 -1.86 0.26
C LYS A 198 -10.23 -1.80 0.57
N HIS A 199 -10.65 -1.18 1.65
CA HIS A 199 -9.86 -0.66 2.75
C HIS A 199 -10.02 -1.57 3.96
N PHE A 200 -8.97 -2.17 4.42
CA PHE A 200 -8.94 -3.19 5.46
C PHE A 200 -9.10 -2.57 6.86
N ALA A 201 -10.15 -2.93 7.61
CA ALA A 201 -11.40 -3.53 7.20
C ALA A 201 -12.55 -2.93 8.03
N GLY A 202 -13.74 -2.83 7.42
CA GLY A 202 -14.92 -2.27 8.11
C GLY A 202 -15.21 -0.81 7.78
N TYR A 203 -14.47 -0.19 6.89
CA TYR A 203 -14.50 1.23 6.55
C TYR A 203 -15.88 1.74 6.14
N SER A 204 -16.68 0.97 5.42
CA SER A 204 -18.03 1.33 4.98
C SER A 204 -19.10 1.34 6.09
N GLU A 205 -18.79 0.86 7.29
CA GLU A 205 -19.71 0.84 8.46
C GLU A 205 -19.51 2.05 9.39
N THR A 206 -18.83 3.08 8.93
CA THR A 206 -18.67 4.33 9.67
C THR A 206 -20.00 4.98 9.99
N GLN A 207 -20.13 5.52 11.21
CA GLN A 207 -21.38 6.07 11.71
C GLN A 207 -21.93 7.17 10.81
N GLY A 208 -23.17 7.00 10.36
CA GLY A 208 -23.87 7.96 9.52
C GLY A 208 -23.34 8.08 8.08
N GLY A 209 -22.58 7.10 7.61
CA GLY A 209 -21.97 7.11 6.27
C GLY A 209 -20.83 8.13 6.13
N ARG A 210 -20.23 8.58 7.24
CA ARG A 210 -19.09 9.50 7.19
C ARG A 210 -17.85 8.82 6.63
N ASP A 211 -16.96 9.60 6.05
CA ASP A 211 -15.71 9.06 5.49
C ASP A 211 -14.78 8.51 6.57
N ALA A 212 -14.54 9.27 7.63
CA ALA A 212 -13.69 8.86 8.74
C ALA A 212 -14.44 9.01 10.07
N SER A 213 -14.77 7.89 10.72
CA SER A 213 -15.38 7.88 12.06
C SER A 213 -15.32 6.47 12.67
N GLU A 214 -15.87 6.31 13.86
CA GLU A 214 -16.09 5.00 14.47
C GLU A 214 -16.97 4.11 13.60
N ALA A 215 -16.55 2.87 13.38
CA ALA A 215 -17.38 1.80 12.85
C ALA A 215 -17.82 0.90 14.01
N ASP A 216 -19.11 0.87 14.30
CA ASP A 216 -19.70 0.07 15.39
C ASP A 216 -19.73 -1.42 15.00
N LEU A 217 -18.57 -2.05 15.07
CA LEU A 217 -18.34 -3.42 14.65
C LEU A 217 -17.77 -4.26 15.79
N SER A 218 -18.53 -5.24 16.22
CA SER A 218 -17.97 -6.30 17.09
C SER A 218 -17.03 -7.23 16.31
N HIS A 219 -16.07 -7.87 17.00
CA HIS A 219 -15.22 -8.90 16.41
C HIS A 219 -16.02 -9.98 15.67
N ARG A 220 -17.15 -10.41 16.23
CA ARG A 220 -18.04 -11.41 15.57
C ARG A 220 -18.56 -10.91 14.23
N LYS A 221 -18.94 -9.63 14.14
CA LYS A 221 -19.45 -9.05 12.90
C LYS A 221 -18.33 -8.85 11.88
N LEU A 222 -17.15 -8.43 12.33
CA LEU A 222 -15.95 -8.38 11.48
C LEU A 222 -15.63 -9.75 10.87
N GLU A 223 -15.52 -10.79 11.71
CA GLU A 223 -15.20 -12.15 11.30
C GLU A 223 -16.21 -12.75 10.33
N SER A 224 -17.50 -12.45 10.50
CA SER A 224 -18.56 -13.07 9.70
C SER A 224 -18.89 -12.32 8.40
N TRP A 225 -18.53 -11.01 8.29
CA TRP A 225 -18.94 -10.18 7.16
C TRP A 225 -17.77 -9.46 6.48
N PHE A 226 -16.98 -8.73 7.25
CA PHE A 226 -16.03 -7.77 6.69
C PHE A 226 -14.66 -8.38 6.37
N LEU A 227 -14.25 -9.39 7.13
CA LEU A 227 -12.97 -10.06 6.91
C LEU A 227 -12.97 -11.14 5.82
N PRO A 228 -14.07 -11.90 5.56
CA PRO A 228 -14.04 -12.97 4.59
C PRO A 228 -13.62 -12.57 3.16
N PRO A 229 -14.05 -11.43 2.58
CA PRO A 229 -13.55 -10.99 1.26
C PRO A 229 -12.04 -10.77 1.26
N PHE A 230 -11.49 -10.14 2.31
CA PHE A 230 -10.06 -9.89 2.43
C PHE A 230 -9.26 -11.18 2.64
N GLU A 231 -9.74 -12.09 3.49
CA GLU A 231 -9.09 -13.39 3.68
C GLU A 231 -9.01 -14.17 2.37
N ARG A 232 -10.07 -14.14 1.57
CA ARG A 232 -10.10 -14.79 0.27
C ARG A 232 -9.06 -14.20 -0.67
N VAL A 233 -8.98 -12.88 -0.76
CA VAL A 233 -8.03 -12.17 -1.63
C VAL A 233 -6.58 -12.34 -1.12
N ALA A 234 -6.36 -12.43 0.19
CA ALA A 234 -5.06 -12.78 0.76
C ALA A 234 -4.63 -14.20 0.33
N LYS A 235 -5.53 -15.18 0.39
CA LYS A 235 -5.28 -16.56 -0.08
C LYS A 235 -5.07 -16.64 -1.59
N GLU A 236 -5.69 -15.74 -2.37
CA GLU A 236 -5.46 -15.65 -3.81
C GLU A 236 -4.06 -15.10 -4.13
N GLY A 237 -3.43 -14.40 -3.19
CA GLY A 237 -2.08 -13.88 -3.30
C GLY A 237 -2.00 -12.41 -3.69
N CYS A 238 -3.00 -11.60 -3.30
CA CYS A 238 -2.92 -10.15 -3.46
C CYS A 238 -1.65 -9.60 -2.80
N GLY A 239 -0.86 -8.83 -3.56
CA GLY A 239 0.46 -8.39 -3.13
C GLY A 239 0.45 -7.34 -2.03
N THR A 240 -0.60 -6.51 -1.95
CA THR A 240 -0.65 -5.43 -0.95
C THR A 240 -2.07 -5.23 -0.40
N PHE A 241 -2.15 -4.73 0.84
CA PHE A 241 -3.40 -4.30 1.48
C PHE A 241 -3.29 -2.86 1.94
N MET A 242 -4.36 -2.08 1.82
CA MET A 242 -4.45 -0.72 2.32
C MET A 242 -5.51 -0.62 3.43
N LEU A 243 -5.19 0.12 4.48
CA LEU A 243 -6.08 0.36 5.61
C LEU A 243 -7.20 1.35 5.26
N GLY A 244 -8.27 1.36 6.06
CA GLY A 244 -9.28 2.41 6.03
C GLY A 244 -9.01 3.55 7.03
N TYR A 245 -9.97 4.49 7.11
CA TYR A 245 -9.89 5.65 8.01
C TYR A 245 -10.64 5.47 9.33
N GLU A 246 -11.36 4.36 9.47
CA GLU A 246 -12.24 4.13 10.61
C GLU A 246 -11.48 3.78 11.88
N SER A 247 -12.19 3.93 12.99
CA SER A 247 -11.85 3.32 14.27
C SER A 247 -12.81 2.17 14.55
N ILE A 248 -12.33 1.13 15.20
CA ILE A 248 -13.12 -0.02 15.66
C ILE A 248 -12.91 -0.14 17.16
N GLU A 249 -14.01 -0.14 17.93
CA GLU A 249 -13.96 -0.16 19.39
C GLU A 249 -13.06 0.94 19.98
N GLY A 250 -13.12 2.14 19.37
CA GLY A 250 -12.33 3.31 19.77
C GLY A 250 -10.86 3.30 19.36
N VAL A 251 -10.40 2.27 18.64
CA VAL A 251 -9.02 2.17 18.15
C VAL A 251 -8.97 2.42 16.64
N PRO A 252 -8.28 3.47 16.16
CA PRO A 252 -8.04 3.63 14.73
C PRO A 252 -7.39 2.38 14.13
N VAL A 253 -7.86 1.92 12.98
CA VAL A 253 -7.36 0.68 12.37
C VAL A 253 -5.84 0.70 12.15
N THR A 254 -5.25 1.87 11.92
CA THR A 254 -3.79 2.07 11.83
C THR A 254 -3.03 1.56 13.05
N PHE A 255 -3.66 1.53 14.22
CA PHE A 255 -3.06 1.07 15.49
C PHE A 255 -3.72 -0.19 16.05
N ASN A 256 -4.58 -0.83 15.27
CA ASN A 256 -5.31 -2.02 15.71
C ASN A 256 -4.45 -3.28 15.55
N LYS A 257 -3.62 -3.55 16.54
CA LYS A 257 -2.70 -4.70 16.54
C LYS A 257 -3.42 -6.03 16.32
N TRP A 258 -4.62 -6.22 16.90
CA TRP A 258 -5.39 -7.44 16.68
C TRP A 258 -5.70 -7.64 15.19
N LEU A 259 -6.12 -6.58 14.50
CA LEU A 259 -6.46 -6.67 13.08
C LEU A 259 -5.20 -6.88 12.21
N LEU A 260 -4.14 -6.10 12.45
CA LEU A 260 -2.97 -6.07 11.58
C LEU A 260 -1.97 -7.18 11.86
N SER A 261 -1.65 -7.41 13.13
CA SER A 261 -0.66 -8.42 13.51
C SER A 261 -1.30 -9.77 13.77
N ASP A 262 -2.30 -9.84 14.67
CA ASP A 262 -2.79 -11.15 15.12
C ASP A 262 -3.66 -11.81 14.04
N LYS A 263 -4.53 -11.05 13.35
CA LYS A 263 -5.40 -11.57 12.30
C LYS A 263 -4.67 -11.68 10.95
N LEU A 264 -4.19 -10.57 10.40
CA LEU A 264 -3.62 -10.53 9.06
C LEU A 264 -2.30 -11.32 8.99
N ARG A 265 -1.33 -10.97 9.81
CA ARG A 265 -0.01 -11.64 9.80
C ARG A 265 -0.05 -13.01 10.46
N GLY A 266 -0.65 -13.11 11.66
CA GLY A 266 -0.69 -14.35 12.44
C GLY A 266 -1.64 -15.38 11.87
N ALA A 267 -2.96 -15.12 11.91
CA ALA A 267 -3.96 -16.13 11.55
C ALA A 267 -3.99 -16.45 10.04
N TRP A 268 -3.82 -15.44 9.18
CA TRP A 268 -3.83 -15.63 7.71
C TRP A 268 -2.45 -15.87 7.11
N ASN A 269 -1.37 -15.67 7.89
CA ASN A 269 0.02 -15.77 7.42
C ASN A 269 0.28 -14.93 6.17
N TYR A 270 -0.32 -13.74 6.10
CA TYR A 270 -0.20 -12.84 4.98
C TYR A 270 1.22 -12.25 4.90
N GLN A 271 1.87 -12.37 3.74
CA GLN A 271 3.25 -11.98 3.51
C GLN A 271 3.39 -10.69 2.65
N GLY A 272 2.28 -10.17 2.12
CA GLY A 272 2.31 -8.97 1.28
C GLY A 272 2.49 -7.69 2.10
N THR A 273 2.68 -6.56 1.44
CA THR A 273 2.89 -5.26 2.07
C THR A 273 1.57 -4.66 2.59
N LEU A 274 1.60 -4.11 3.79
CA LEU A 274 0.51 -3.36 4.39
C LEU A 274 0.82 -1.87 4.35
N ILE A 275 -0.01 -1.10 3.64
CA ILE A 275 0.10 0.36 3.56
C ILE A 275 -1.05 1.04 4.28
N THR A 276 -0.78 2.18 4.91
CA THR A 276 -1.84 3.07 5.42
C THR A 276 -2.58 3.76 4.28
N ASP A 277 -3.78 4.28 4.53
CA ASP A 277 -4.40 5.25 3.64
C ASP A 277 -3.81 6.66 3.87
N TRP A 278 -4.27 7.64 3.10
CA TRP A 278 -3.75 9.01 3.03
C TRP A 278 -3.72 9.69 4.40
N ASP A 279 -2.50 9.99 4.85
CA ASP A 279 -2.21 10.68 6.12
C ASP A 279 -2.81 10.01 7.39
N ASN A 280 -3.09 8.70 7.36
CA ASN A 280 -3.68 8.01 8.52
C ASN A 280 -2.86 8.17 9.79
N VAL A 281 -1.53 8.12 9.70
CA VAL A 281 -0.66 8.31 10.86
C VAL A 281 -0.72 9.75 11.34
N GLY A 282 -0.69 10.73 10.44
CA GLY A 282 -0.79 12.15 10.78
C GLY A 282 -2.14 12.54 11.37
N ARG A 283 -3.24 12.02 10.82
CA ARG A 283 -4.61 12.26 11.32
C ARG A 283 -4.77 11.87 12.80
N SER A 284 -4.05 10.87 13.26
CA SER A 284 -4.06 10.47 14.67
C SER A 284 -3.59 11.57 15.62
N VAL A 285 -2.76 12.49 15.13
CA VAL A 285 -2.21 13.63 15.89
C VAL A 285 -3.08 14.87 15.73
N TRP A 286 -3.33 15.30 14.46
CA TRP A 286 -3.94 16.60 14.23
C TRP A 286 -5.48 16.57 14.20
N GLU A 287 -6.11 15.45 13.80
CA GLU A 287 -7.57 15.31 13.67
C GLU A 287 -8.16 14.53 14.84
N GLN A 288 -7.79 13.25 14.98
CA GLN A 288 -8.37 12.34 15.97
C GLN A 288 -7.89 12.62 17.40
N LYS A 289 -6.74 13.27 17.58
CA LYS A 289 -6.14 13.61 18.87
C LYS A 289 -5.88 12.40 19.80
N VAL A 290 -5.66 11.24 19.23
CA VAL A 290 -5.35 10.00 19.98
C VAL A 290 -3.86 9.76 20.17
N LYS A 291 -3.02 10.54 19.50
CA LYS A 291 -1.56 10.55 19.69
C LYS A 291 -1.09 11.96 20.04
N PRO A 292 -0.13 12.10 20.98
CA PRO A 292 0.34 13.41 21.43
C PRO A 292 1.20 14.10 20.35
N ASP A 293 1.97 13.33 19.60
CA ASP A 293 2.94 13.81 18.61
C ASP A 293 3.23 12.76 17.53
N TYR A 294 4.06 13.13 16.54
CA TYR A 294 4.39 12.25 15.42
C TYR A 294 5.39 11.14 15.80
N ALA A 295 6.21 11.31 16.84
CA ALA A 295 7.12 10.26 17.30
C ALA A 295 6.32 9.09 17.89
N GLN A 296 5.34 9.38 18.75
CA GLN A 296 4.45 8.37 19.31
C GLN A 296 3.57 7.74 18.23
N ALA A 297 3.04 8.55 17.31
CA ALA A 297 2.20 8.06 16.22
C ALA A 297 2.99 7.11 15.28
N ALA A 298 4.22 7.47 14.89
CA ALA A 298 5.07 6.64 14.06
C ALA A 298 5.46 5.34 14.78
N ALA A 299 5.90 5.42 16.04
CA ALA A 299 6.27 4.25 16.82
C ALA A 299 5.11 3.26 16.94
N ASP A 300 3.89 3.74 17.23
CA ASP A 300 2.73 2.87 17.42
C ASP A 300 2.24 2.30 16.09
N ALA A 301 2.33 3.05 14.98
CA ALA A 301 2.00 2.54 13.65
C ALA A 301 2.91 1.37 13.26
N VAL A 302 4.24 1.52 13.42
CA VAL A 302 5.21 0.45 13.11
C VAL A 302 4.98 -0.76 14.03
N LYS A 303 4.84 -0.55 15.34
CA LYS A 303 4.56 -1.63 16.32
C LYS A 303 3.26 -2.38 16.06
N SER A 304 2.31 -1.75 15.39
CA SER A 304 1.02 -2.37 15.02
C SER A 304 1.10 -3.21 13.75
N GLY A 305 2.20 -3.11 12.97
CA GLY A 305 2.44 -3.94 11.80
C GLY A 305 2.24 -3.22 10.47
N ASN A 306 2.29 -1.88 10.42
CA ASN A 306 2.32 -1.15 9.16
C ASN A 306 3.72 -1.20 8.55
N ASP A 307 3.81 -1.51 7.25
CA ASP A 307 5.07 -1.57 6.51
C ASP A 307 5.33 -0.26 5.76
N LEU A 308 4.28 0.35 5.20
CA LEU A 308 4.39 1.55 4.37
C LEU A 308 3.37 2.61 4.82
N VAL A 309 3.77 3.87 4.84
CA VAL A 309 2.96 5.00 5.30
C VAL A 309 2.71 5.97 4.14
N MET A 310 1.42 6.09 3.77
CA MET A 310 0.99 6.98 2.69
C MET A 310 0.85 8.41 3.17
N THR A 311 1.51 9.33 2.50
CA THR A 311 1.34 10.80 2.57
C THR A 311 1.28 11.41 3.98
N THR A 312 2.07 10.87 4.90
CA THR A 312 2.34 11.51 6.20
C THR A 312 3.79 12.03 6.22
N PRO A 313 4.09 13.24 5.68
CA PRO A 313 5.48 13.72 5.57
C PRO A 313 6.23 13.77 6.90
N LYS A 314 5.55 14.11 8.00
CA LYS A 314 6.14 14.16 9.34
C LYS A 314 6.39 12.78 9.97
N PHE A 315 6.00 11.69 9.29
CA PHE A 315 6.39 10.35 9.71
C PHE A 315 7.92 10.19 9.69
N TYR A 316 8.59 10.82 8.72
CA TYR A 316 10.06 10.74 8.58
C TYR A 316 10.77 11.18 9.86
N GLU A 317 10.54 12.42 10.27
CA GLU A 317 11.16 12.97 11.47
C GLU A 317 10.67 12.24 12.74
N GLY A 318 9.37 11.90 12.79
CA GLY A 318 8.76 11.21 13.92
C GLY A 318 9.34 9.81 14.15
N ALA A 319 9.52 9.01 13.09
CA ALA A 319 10.08 7.66 13.19
C ALA A 319 11.57 7.69 13.60
N ILE A 320 12.35 8.62 13.03
CA ILE A 320 13.77 8.81 13.39
C ILE A 320 13.89 9.25 14.86
N GLU A 321 13.05 10.18 15.32
CA GLU A 321 13.02 10.61 16.72
C GLU A 321 12.62 9.46 17.65
N ALA A 322 11.61 8.66 17.26
CA ALA A 322 11.17 7.51 18.05
C ALA A 322 12.28 6.48 18.26
N VAL A 323 13.10 6.22 17.25
CA VAL A 323 14.26 5.33 17.40
C VAL A 323 15.33 5.97 18.28
N LYS A 324 15.71 7.22 18.01
CA LYS A 324 16.76 7.92 18.78
C LYS A 324 16.42 8.07 20.26
N THR A 325 15.15 8.16 20.61
CA THR A 325 14.68 8.25 22.01
C THR A 325 14.40 6.90 22.66
N GLY A 326 14.54 5.78 21.93
CA GLY A 326 14.23 4.44 22.43
C GLY A 326 12.74 4.12 22.52
N LEU A 327 11.89 4.94 21.92
CA LEU A 327 10.44 4.70 21.82
C LEU A 327 10.11 3.59 20.82
N LEU A 328 10.95 3.43 19.78
CA LEU A 328 10.82 2.41 18.74
C LEU A 328 12.15 1.67 18.58
N ASP A 329 12.11 0.34 18.54
CA ASP A 329 13.27 -0.48 18.21
C ASP A 329 13.52 -0.44 16.71
N GLU A 330 14.77 -0.16 16.29
CA GLU A 330 15.14 -0.11 14.85
C GLU A 330 14.90 -1.45 14.14
N SER A 331 14.98 -2.57 14.86
CA SER A 331 14.69 -3.88 14.28
C SER A 331 13.28 -4.04 13.73
N LEU A 332 12.29 -3.27 14.26
CA LEU A 332 10.92 -3.24 13.71
C LEU A 332 10.86 -2.47 12.38
N ILE A 333 11.70 -1.45 12.22
CA ILE A 333 11.86 -0.75 10.94
C ILE A 333 12.54 -1.68 9.94
N ASP A 334 13.59 -2.40 10.36
CA ASP A 334 14.26 -3.39 9.51
C ASP A 334 13.29 -4.46 8.99
N ALA A 335 12.43 -4.96 9.88
CA ALA A 335 11.42 -5.95 9.50
C ALA A 335 10.35 -5.40 8.53
N ALA A 336 10.00 -4.11 8.64
CA ALA A 336 9.03 -3.47 7.73
C ALA A 336 9.64 -3.16 6.35
N VAL A 337 10.96 -2.90 6.30
CA VAL A 337 11.68 -2.54 5.06
C VAL A 337 12.13 -3.79 4.29
N ALA A 338 12.34 -4.92 4.98
CA ALA A 338 12.76 -6.18 4.38
C ALA A 338 11.70 -6.79 3.44
#